data_7060db657909cc4dc976dd7ef34a2e61
#
_entry.id   7060db657909cc4dc976dd7ef34a2e61
#
_cell.length_a   1.000
_cell.length_b   1.000
_cell.length_c   1.000
_cell.angle_alpha   90.00
_cell.angle_beta   90.00
_cell.angle_gamma   90.00
#
_symmetry.space_group_name_H-M   'P 1'
#
loop_
_entity.id
_entity.type
_entity.pdbx_description
1 polymer ?
#
loop_
_entity_poly.entity_id
_entity_poly.type
_entity_poly.pdbx_seq_one_letter_code
_entity_poly.pdbx_strand_id
1 'polypeptide(L)'
;IAVTLSGELHHMFPDFENGMGVFDKTSVTDYSPASVAQFKSWLGQKYKTIAAFNQATGFSFASFDAVPVPSKNIRSDKLSSFAEHYDGFAYGSFPVSGWLSDPEGTIDKLELFVDGLRVADVPRGLNRLDVYRAVEEIKTASVGFRYDYAYDKLPVGRHVGQVVAHAGKTRYLVSQFDFNVMARDQSPPPNRPVQFIKSLDKLEKLKGTRSWLDLPRQ
;
A
#
# COMPACT_ATOMS: atom_id res chain seq x y z
N ILE A 1 -21.77 29.76 5.72
CA ILE A 1 -21.98 28.42 6.30
C ILE A 1 -21.48 27.44 5.26
N ALA A 2 -20.36 26.75 5.52
CA ALA A 2 -19.89 25.68 4.69
C ALA A 2 -20.62 24.38 5.09
N VAL A 3 -21.22 23.70 4.13
CA VAL A 3 -21.80 22.40 4.32
C VAL A 3 -20.83 21.39 3.75
N THR A 4 -20.27 20.54 4.60
CA THR A 4 -19.50 19.39 4.17
C THR A 4 -20.49 18.30 3.75
N LEU A 5 -20.55 18.00 2.46
CA LEU A 5 -21.49 17.00 1.92
C LEU A 5 -21.09 15.56 2.26
N SER A 6 -19.84 15.35 2.58
CA SER A 6 -19.36 14.07 3.12
C SER A 6 -18.12 14.32 3.98
N GLY A 7 -17.94 13.53 5.02
CA GLY A 7 -16.71 13.46 5.78
C GLY A 7 -15.61 12.76 4.97
N GLU A 8 -15.11 11.66 5.45
CA GLU A 8 -14.18 10.83 4.67
C GLU A 8 -14.94 10.03 3.62
N LEU A 9 -14.60 10.24 2.34
CA LEU A 9 -15.12 9.42 1.24
C LEU A 9 -14.27 8.16 1.14
N HIS A 10 -14.74 7.10 1.76
CA HIS A 10 -14.17 5.78 1.57
C HIS A 10 -15.00 5.00 0.55
N HIS A 11 -14.34 4.48 -0.49
CA HIS A 11 -14.94 3.49 -1.38
C HIS A 11 -15.02 2.10 -0.73
N MET A 12 -14.45 1.97 0.47
CA MET A 12 -14.51 0.78 1.30
C MET A 12 -15.14 1.15 2.63
N PHE A 13 -16.23 0.47 2.96
CA PHE A 13 -16.87 0.63 4.27
C PHE A 13 -16.46 -0.52 5.18
N PRO A 14 -16.08 -0.23 6.43
CA PRO A 14 -16.02 -1.26 7.44
C PRO A 14 -17.40 -1.92 7.58
N ASP A 15 -17.42 -3.20 7.79
CA ASP A 15 -18.64 -3.94 8.06
C ASP A 15 -19.16 -3.54 9.44
N PHE A 16 -20.12 -2.58 9.45
CA PHE A 16 -20.70 -2.07 10.69
C PHE A 16 -21.54 -3.11 11.45
N GLU A 17 -21.98 -4.18 10.79
CA GLU A 17 -22.73 -5.26 11.44
C GLU A 17 -21.81 -6.10 12.34
N ASN A 18 -20.53 -6.18 12.02
CA ASN A 18 -19.51 -6.86 12.81
C ASN A 18 -18.73 -5.93 13.77
N GLY A 19 -19.11 -4.67 13.87
CA GLY A 19 -18.54 -3.69 14.79
C GLY A 19 -17.47 -2.79 14.20
N MET A 20 -17.51 -1.51 14.62
CA MET A 20 -16.50 -0.53 14.25
C MET A 20 -15.13 -0.95 14.82
N GLY A 21 -14.16 -1.13 13.95
CA GLY A 21 -12.79 -1.49 14.33
C GLY A 21 -12.31 -2.83 13.76
N VAL A 22 -13.16 -3.64 13.15
CA VAL A 22 -12.74 -4.85 12.43
C VAL A 22 -12.44 -4.46 10.99
N PHE A 23 -11.23 -4.00 10.73
CA PHE A 23 -10.76 -3.65 9.38
C PHE A 23 -10.51 -4.87 8.48
N ASP A 24 -10.68 -6.08 8.98
CA ASP A 24 -10.43 -7.32 8.25
C ASP A 24 -11.54 -7.64 7.23
N LYS A 25 -12.70 -6.98 7.34
CA LYS A 25 -13.84 -7.17 6.46
C LYS A 25 -14.32 -5.83 5.90
N THR A 26 -13.51 -5.22 5.05
CA THR A 26 -13.96 -4.06 4.28
C THR A 26 -14.61 -4.53 2.98
N SER A 27 -15.81 -4.05 2.71
CA SER A 27 -16.49 -4.29 1.44
C SER A 27 -16.31 -3.08 0.53
N VAL A 28 -15.88 -3.30 -0.69
CA VAL A 28 -15.90 -2.26 -1.72
C VAL A 28 -17.33 -2.04 -2.16
N THR A 29 -17.75 -0.81 -2.29
CA THR A 29 -19.05 -0.39 -2.80
C THR A 29 -18.81 0.52 -4.02
N ASP A 30 -19.71 0.86 -4.85
CA ASP A 30 -21.11 0.49 -4.92
C ASP A 30 -21.32 -0.40 -6.16
N TYR A 31 -21.90 -1.57 -5.99
CA TYR A 31 -22.20 -2.53 -7.08
C TYR A 31 -23.68 -2.56 -7.42
N SER A 32 -24.42 -1.48 -7.16
CA SER A 32 -25.79 -1.34 -7.62
C SER A 32 -25.88 -1.43 -9.13
N PRO A 33 -26.99 -1.89 -9.70
CA PRO A 33 -27.16 -1.93 -11.15
C PRO A 33 -26.89 -0.59 -11.84
N ALA A 34 -27.21 0.53 -11.19
CA ALA A 34 -26.95 1.88 -11.69
C ALA A 34 -25.46 2.17 -11.78
N SER A 35 -24.67 1.86 -10.73
CA SER A 35 -23.23 2.08 -10.71
C SER A 35 -22.50 1.16 -11.68
N VAL A 36 -22.95 -0.10 -11.80
CA VAL A 36 -22.42 -1.02 -12.81
C VAL A 36 -22.67 -0.47 -14.24
N ALA A 37 -23.88 -0.01 -14.53
CA ALA A 37 -24.21 0.60 -15.82
C ALA A 37 -23.38 1.86 -16.09
N GLN A 38 -23.17 2.70 -15.08
CA GLN A 38 -22.34 3.90 -15.18
C GLN A 38 -20.87 3.55 -15.46
N PHE A 39 -20.33 2.53 -14.81
CA PHE A 39 -18.97 2.03 -15.08
C PHE A 39 -18.81 1.59 -16.55
N LYS A 40 -19.75 0.80 -17.07
CA LYS A 40 -19.73 0.37 -18.48
C LYS A 40 -19.80 1.55 -19.43
N SER A 41 -20.69 2.50 -19.16
CA SER A 41 -20.83 3.74 -19.94
C SER A 41 -19.53 4.55 -19.91
N TRP A 42 -18.90 4.70 -18.74
CA TRP A 42 -17.63 5.39 -18.59
C TRP A 42 -16.50 4.75 -19.39
N LEU A 43 -16.41 3.40 -19.40
CA LEU A 43 -15.45 2.70 -20.26
C LEU A 43 -15.66 3.03 -21.73
N GLY A 44 -16.92 3.03 -22.21
CA GLY A 44 -17.27 3.40 -23.57
C GLY A 44 -16.92 4.85 -23.91
N GLN A 45 -17.14 5.78 -22.97
CA GLN A 45 -16.78 7.18 -23.15
C GLN A 45 -15.25 7.39 -23.18
N LYS A 46 -14.51 6.67 -22.34
CA LYS A 46 -13.05 6.79 -22.22
C LYS A 46 -12.32 6.18 -23.42
N TYR A 47 -12.67 4.96 -23.78
CA TYR A 47 -11.92 4.18 -24.77
C TYR A 47 -12.56 4.20 -26.18
N LYS A 48 -13.80 4.66 -26.31
CA LYS A 48 -14.60 4.74 -27.55
C LYS A 48 -14.94 3.38 -28.15
N THR A 49 -14.02 2.45 -28.25
CA THR A 49 -14.23 1.10 -28.76
C THR A 49 -13.65 0.05 -27.83
N ILE A 50 -14.23 -1.15 -27.85
CA ILE A 50 -13.70 -2.27 -27.06
C ILE A 50 -12.30 -2.69 -27.55
N ALA A 51 -12.02 -2.53 -28.84
CA ALA A 51 -10.69 -2.81 -29.39
C ALA A 51 -9.63 -1.87 -28.77
N ALA A 52 -9.94 -0.57 -28.67
CA ALA A 52 -9.04 0.39 -28.02
C ALA A 52 -8.85 0.09 -26.52
N PHE A 53 -9.91 -0.33 -25.83
CA PHE A 53 -9.80 -0.79 -24.44
C PHE A 53 -8.89 -2.02 -24.33
N ASN A 54 -9.12 -3.05 -25.13
CA ASN A 54 -8.32 -4.27 -25.14
C ASN A 54 -6.85 -3.98 -25.43
N GLN A 55 -6.57 -3.12 -26.40
CA GLN A 55 -5.21 -2.70 -26.71
C GLN A 55 -4.53 -1.97 -25.54
N ALA A 56 -5.25 -1.05 -24.90
CA ALA A 56 -4.71 -0.25 -23.81
C ALA A 56 -4.49 -1.07 -22.50
N THR A 57 -5.30 -2.10 -22.29
CA THR A 57 -5.30 -2.90 -21.06
C THR A 57 -4.63 -4.26 -21.18
N GLY A 58 -4.43 -4.75 -22.41
CA GLY A 58 -3.93 -6.09 -22.69
C GLY A 58 -5.01 -7.18 -22.52
N PHE A 59 -6.29 -6.80 -22.40
CA PHE A 59 -7.40 -7.75 -22.31
C PHE A 59 -7.98 -8.09 -23.70
N SER A 60 -8.91 -9.05 -23.72
CA SER A 60 -9.57 -9.51 -24.96
C SER A 60 -11.08 -9.70 -24.76
N PHE A 61 -11.78 -8.68 -24.28
CA PHE A 61 -13.23 -8.70 -24.11
C PHE A 61 -13.96 -8.44 -25.42
N ALA A 62 -15.11 -9.10 -25.61
CA ALA A 62 -15.94 -8.95 -26.82
C ALA A 62 -16.71 -7.62 -26.83
N SER A 63 -17.07 -7.09 -25.66
CA SER A 63 -17.81 -5.83 -25.51
C SER A 63 -17.53 -5.21 -24.15
N PHE A 64 -17.91 -3.93 -23.95
CA PHE A 64 -17.83 -3.31 -22.63
C PHE A 64 -18.74 -4.00 -21.61
N ASP A 65 -19.85 -4.60 -22.03
CA ASP A 65 -20.73 -5.34 -21.11
C ASP A 65 -20.05 -6.61 -20.58
N ALA A 66 -19.15 -7.19 -21.35
CA ALA A 66 -18.36 -8.35 -20.91
C ALA A 66 -17.23 -8.02 -19.94
N VAL A 67 -16.85 -6.75 -19.79
CA VAL A 67 -15.81 -6.34 -18.84
C VAL A 67 -16.35 -6.46 -17.40
N PRO A 68 -15.75 -7.26 -16.51
CA PRO A 68 -16.22 -7.35 -15.13
C PRO A 68 -16.02 -6.03 -14.38
N VAL A 69 -16.88 -5.76 -13.40
CA VAL A 69 -16.60 -4.70 -12.44
C VAL A 69 -15.63 -5.25 -11.40
N PRO A 70 -14.46 -4.61 -11.17
CA PRO A 70 -13.51 -5.09 -10.18
C PRO A 70 -14.14 -5.14 -8.78
N SER A 71 -14.22 -6.33 -8.20
CA SER A 71 -14.86 -6.56 -6.89
C SER A 71 -13.97 -7.31 -5.91
N LYS A 72 -12.84 -7.81 -6.38
CA LYS A 72 -11.90 -8.58 -5.58
C LYS A 72 -10.67 -7.74 -5.25
N ASN A 73 -10.20 -7.84 -4.02
CA ASN A 73 -8.97 -7.18 -3.62
C ASN A 73 -7.77 -8.02 -4.05
N ILE A 74 -6.89 -7.45 -4.88
CA ILE A 74 -5.70 -8.16 -5.37
C ILE A 74 -4.75 -8.61 -4.26
N ARG A 75 -4.85 -8.01 -3.08
CA ARG A 75 -3.96 -8.33 -1.95
C ARG A 75 -4.45 -9.51 -1.09
N SER A 76 -5.75 -9.80 -1.11
CA SER A 76 -6.37 -10.80 -0.23
C SER A 76 -7.09 -11.90 -1.00
N ASP A 77 -7.65 -11.59 -2.16
CA ASP A 77 -8.47 -12.51 -2.91
C ASP A 77 -7.63 -13.34 -3.89
N LYS A 78 -8.04 -14.58 -4.10
CA LYS A 78 -7.40 -15.45 -5.09
C LYS A 78 -7.49 -14.80 -6.47
N LEU A 79 -6.35 -14.59 -7.11
CA LEU A 79 -6.27 -14.02 -8.44
C LEU A 79 -6.75 -15.05 -9.47
N SER A 80 -7.96 -14.85 -10.01
CA SER A 80 -8.56 -15.68 -11.06
C SER A 80 -8.49 -14.99 -12.43
N SER A 81 -8.79 -13.68 -12.46
CA SER A 81 -8.64 -12.81 -13.61
C SER A 81 -8.24 -11.43 -13.13
N PHE A 82 -7.23 -10.84 -13.75
CA PHE A 82 -6.77 -9.52 -13.35
C PHE A 82 -7.87 -8.44 -13.45
N ALA A 83 -8.74 -8.56 -14.45
CA ALA A 83 -9.84 -7.62 -14.66
C ALA A 83 -10.91 -7.62 -13.55
N GLU A 84 -11.00 -8.68 -12.75
CA GLU A 84 -11.93 -8.77 -11.61
C GLU A 84 -11.39 -8.14 -10.34
N HIS A 85 -10.11 -7.73 -10.34
CA HIS A 85 -9.44 -7.24 -9.15
C HIS A 85 -9.23 -5.73 -9.20
N TYR A 86 -9.36 -5.10 -8.04
CA TYR A 86 -8.90 -3.73 -7.81
C TYR A 86 -7.58 -3.75 -7.05
N ASP A 87 -6.74 -2.75 -7.33
CA ASP A 87 -5.49 -2.48 -6.63
C ASP A 87 -5.48 -1.01 -6.20
N GLY A 88 -5.41 -0.79 -4.90
CA GLY A 88 -5.30 0.55 -4.34
C GLY A 88 -4.00 1.29 -4.73
N PHE A 89 -3.03 0.57 -5.29
CA PHE A 89 -1.72 1.10 -5.67
C PHE A 89 -1.45 1.01 -7.19
N ALA A 90 -2.50 0.98 -8.00
CA ALA A 90 -2.42 0.73 -9.44
C ALA A 90 -1.68 1.81 -10.26
N TYR A 91 -1.22 2.89 -9.65
CA TYR A 91 -0.55 4.00 -10.32
C TYR A 91 0.98 3.81 -10.49
N GLY A 92 1.51 2.62 -10.24
CA GLY A 92 2.94 2.33 -10.37
C GLY A 92 3.77 2.74 -9.16
N SER A 93 3.14 3.23 -8.11
CA SER A 93 3.78 3.52 -6.83
C SER A 93 2.90 3.13 -5.65
N PHE A 94 3.52 2.84 -4.51
CA PHE A 94 2.82 2.66 -3.25
C PHE A 94 3.54 3.39 -2.11
N PRO A 95 2.81 3.84 -1.06
CA PRO A 95 3.41 4.51 0.07
C PRO A 95 4.15 3.53 0.98
N VAL A 96 5.42 3.77 1.18
CA VAL A 96 6.21 3.22 2.29
C VAL A 96 6.12 4.23 3.41
N SER A 97 5.22 4.01 4.36
CA SER A 97 4.92 4.98 5.41
C SER A 97 4.78 4.31 6.76
N GLY A 98 5.01 5.09 7.80
CA GLY A 98 4.90 4.66 9.18
C GLY A 98 5.21 5.80 10.12
N TRP A 99 5.63 5.45 11.32
CA TRP A 99 6.12 6.40 12.31
C TRP A 99 7.31 5.84 13.08
N LEU A 100 8.15 6.73 13.56
CA LEU A 100 9.32 6.44 14.36
C LEU A 100 9.49 7.53 15.41
N SER A 101 9.47 7.15 16.68
CA SER A 101 9.81 8.05 17.79
C SER A 101 11.32 8.05 18.01
N ASP A 102 11.88 9.23 18.06
CA ASP A 102 13.30 9.47 18.30
C ASP A 102 13.43 10.62 19.32
N PRO A 103 13.08 10.37 20.61
CA PRO A 103 13.04 11.41 21.62
C PRO A 103 14.42 12.02 21.94
N GLU A 104 15.49 11.27 21.67
CA GLU A 104 16.87 11.71 21.90
C GLU A 104 17.50 12.40 20.69
N GLY A 105 16.79 12.41 19.53
CA GLY A 105 17.29 13.02 18.30
C GLY A 105 18.55 12.34 17.74
N THR A 106 18.68 11.06 17.96
CA THR A 106 19.88 10.28 17.57
C THR A 106 19.85 9.78 16.13
N ILE A 107 18.69 9.79 15.50
CA ILE A 107 18.53 9.30 14.13
C ILE A 107 18.90 10.39 13.14
N ASP A 108 19.92 10.17 12.37
CA ASP A 108 20.38 11.10 11.33
C ASP A 108 19.46 11.06 10.10
N LYS A 109 19.10 9.86 9.64
CA LYS A 109 18.29 9.62 8.44
C LYS A 109 17.58 8.29 8.46
N LEU A 110 16.56 8.17 7.60
CA LEU A 110 15.94 6.90 7.22
C LEU A 110 16.26 6.60 5.76
N GLU A 111 16.50 5.35 5.44
CA GLU A 111 16.73 4.87 4.07
C GLU A 111 15.78 3.71 3.76
N LEU A 112 15.30 3.69 2.50
CA LEU A 112 14.56 2.58 1.94
C LEU A 112 15.51 1.68 1.15
N PHE A 113 15.41 0.39 1.42
CA PHE A 113 16.03 -0.68 0.64
C PHE A 113 14.94 -1.57 0.04
N VAL A 114 15.14 -2.02 -1.20
CA VAL A 114 14.30 -3.02 -1.85
C VAL A 114 15.20 -4.11 -2.40
N ASP A 115 14.90 -5.36 -2.06
CA ASP A 115 15.71 -6.54 -2.39
C ASP A 115 17.22 -6.33 -2.09
N GLY A 116 17.49 -5.50 -1.07
CA GLY A 116 18.81 -5.20 -0.67
C GLY A 116 19.53 -4.07 -1.36
N LEU A 117 18.95 -3.48 -2.28
CA LEU A 117 19.49 -2.31 -2.92
C LEU A 117 18.91 -1.04 -2.26
N ARG A 118 19.77 -0.10 -1.95
CA ARG A 118 19.34 1.21 -1.47
C ARG A 118 18.53 1.91 -2.58
N VAL A 119 17.37 2.38 -2.22
CA VAL A 119 16.48 3.12 -3.14
C VAL A 119 16.57 4.61 -2.92
N ALA A 120 16.32 5.08 -1.69
CA ALA A 120 16.20 6.51 -1.41
C ALA A 120 16.36 6.81 0.09
N ASP A 121 16.55 8.09 0.39
CA ASP A 121 16.28 8.63 1.73
C ASP A 121 14.76 8.77 1.91
N VAL A 122 14.27 8.39 3.10
CA VAL A 122 12.85 8.47 3.43
C VAL A 122 12.60 9.74 4.25
N PRO A 123 11.81 10.69 3.73
CA PRO A 123 11.42 11.88 4.47
C PRO A 123 10.75 11.53 5.79
N ARG A 124 11.14 12.21 6.87
CA ARG A 124 10.60 12.01 8.21
C ARG A 124 10.15 13.33 8.84
N GLY A 125 9.56 13.29 10.02
CA GLY A 125 9.04 14.47 10.71
C GLY A 125 7.63 14.86 10.25
N LEU A 126 6.94 13.95 9.57
CA LEU A 126 5.56 14.18 9.14
C LEU A 126 4.60 14.10 10.33
N ASN A 127 3.50 14.86 10.24
CA ASN A 127 2.50 14.89 11.29
C ASN A 127 1.74 13.55 11.38
N ARG A 128 1.73 12.98 12.59
CA ARG A 128 0.98 11.78 12.98
C ARG A 128 0.27 12.06 14.30
N LEU A 129 -0.70 12.98 14.25
CA LEU A 129 -1.51 13.35 15.39
C LEU A 129 -2.30 12.15 15.97
N ASP A 130 -2.64 11.20 15.12
CA ASP A 130 -3.24 9.93 15.49
C ASP A 130 -2.34 9.13 16.44
N VAL A 131 -1.06 9.00 16.10
CA VAL A 131 -0.06 8.31 16.94
C VAL A 131 0.19 9.07 18.22
N TYR A 132 0.35 10.40 18.15
CA TYR A 132 0.56 11.26 19.31
C TYR A 132 -0.58 11.14 20.33
N ARG A 133 -1.82 10.99 19.87
CA ARG A 133 -2.99 10.82 20.75
C ARG A 133 -3.16 9.40 21.29
N ALA A 134 -2.71 8.41 20.53
CA ALA A 134 -2.90 7.00 20.88
C ALA A 134 -1.77 6.42 21.73
N VAL A 135 -0.57 7.02 21.71
CA VAL A 135 0.63 6.48 22.37
C VAL A 135 1.16 7.51 23.36
N GLU A 136 0.95 7.26 24.63
CA GLU A 136 1.24 8.21 25.74
C GLU A 136 2.71 8.62 25.80
N GLU A 137 3.62 7.73 25.46
CA GLU A 137 5.08 7.96 25.51
C GLU A 137 5.55 8.91 24.41
N ILE A 138 4.76 9.09 23.35
CA ILE A 138 5.09 9.98 22.24
C ILE A 138 4.83 11.43 22.67
N LYS A 139 5.86 12.26 22.61
CA LYS A 139 5.80 13.66 23.07
C LYS A 139 5.67 14.69 21.94
N THR A 140 5.67 14.27 20.69
CA THR A 140 5.51 15.10 19.52
C THR A 140 4.70 14.39 18.43
N ALA A 141 3.91 15.14 17.67
CA ALA A 141 3.20 14.59 16.53
C ALA A 141 4.10 14.40 15.29
N SER A 142 5.32 14.96 15.28
CA SER A 142 6.23 14.91 14.13
C SER A 142 7.04 13.61 14.07
N VAL A 143 6.36 12.47 14.15
CA VAL A 143 6.97 11.14 14.17
C VAL A 143 6.77 10.36 12.86
N GLY A 144 6.03 10.90 11.92
CA GLY A 144 5.71 10.22 10.67
C GLY A 144 6.88 10.19 9.69
N PHE A 145 6.89 9.17 8.85
CA PHE A 145 7.72 9.12 7.65
C PHE A 145 6.91 8.59 6.47
N ARG A 146 7.29 8.97 5.25
CA ARG A 146 6.67 8.48 4.02
C ARG A 146 7.60 8.65 2.82
N TYR A 147 7.60 7.63 1.97
CA TYR A 147 8.18 7.65 0.64
C TYR A 147 7.25 6.90 -0.32
N ASP A 148 6.87 7.54 -1.42
CA ASP A 148 6.04 6.89 -2.45
C ASP A 148 6.97 6.16 -3.42
N TYR A 149 7.06 4.83 -3.23
CA TYR A 149 7.97 3.98 -3.98
C TYR A 149 7.38 3.61 -5.34
N ALA A 150 8.10 3.95 -6.42
CA ALA A 150 7.77 3.53 -7.78
C ALA A 150 8.28 2.11 -8.05
N TYR A 151 7.38 1.18 -8.28
CA TYR A 151 7.69 -0.25 -8.48
C TYR A 151 7.60 -0.72 -9.94
N ASP A 152 7.29 0.18 -10.87
CA ASP A 152 7.07 -0.09 -12.28
C ASP A 152 8.26 -0.73 -13.00
N LYS A 153 9.47 -0.56 -12.46
CA LYS A 153 10.71 -1.14 -12.99
C LYS A 153 11.13 -2.45 -12.34
N LEU A 154 10.39 -2.91 -11.34
CA LEU A 154 10.69 -4.18 -10.70
C LEU A 154 10.20 -5.35 -11.55
N PRO A 155 10.94 -6.47 -11.55
CA PRO A 155 10.46 -7.69 -12.18
C PRO A 155 9.24 -8.25 -11.44
N VAL A 156 8.42 -9.00 -12.17
CA VAL A 156 7.29 -9.72 -11.59
C VAL A 156 7.78 -10.70 -10.52
N GLY A 157 7.09 -10.76 -9.40
CA GLY A 157 7.38 -11.66 -8.29
C GLY A 157 7.38 -10.96 -6.94
N ARG A 158 7.82 -11.70 -5.92
CA ARG A 158 7.91 -11.22 -4.54
C ARG A 158 9.17 -10.40 -4.33
N HIS A 159 9.02 -9.30 -3.62
CA HIS A 159 10.08 -8.38 -3.23
C HIS A 159 10.06 -8.13 -1.74
N VAL A 160 11.17 -7.69 -1.17
CA VAL A 160 11.28 -7.27 0.23
C VAL A 160 11.71 -5.82 0.29
N GLY A 161 10.91 -5.02 1.01
CA GLY A 161 11.24 -3.66 1.39
C GLY A 161 11.73 -3.59 2.84
N GLN A 162 12.70 -2.71 3.11
CA GLN A 162 13.22 -2.47 4.45
C GLN A 162 13.44 -0.98 4.64
N VAL A 163 12.97 -0.46 5.76
CA VAL A 163 13.27 0.91 6.22
C VAL A 163 14.34 0.81 7.29
N VAL A 164 15.44 1.50 7.09
CA VAL A 164 16.63 1.46 7.96
C VAL A 164 16.90 2.86 8.50
N ALA A 165 17.01 2.97 9.81
CA ALA A 165 17.45 4.19 10.48
C ALA A 165 18.96 4.19 10.69
N HIS A 166 19.58 5.35 10.57
CA HIS A 166 20.99 5.58 10.86
C HIS A 166 21.13 6.46 12.09
N ALA A 167 21.99 6.06 13.01
CA ALA A 167 22.44 6.83 14.16
C ALA A 167 23.97 6.78 14.22
N GLY A 168 24.63 7.79 13.69
CA GLY A 168 26.08 7.79 13.50
C GLY A 168 26.53 6.62 12.61
N LYS A 169 27.31 5.69 13.20
CA LYS A 169 27.78 4.49 12.49
C LYS A 169 26.87 3.28 12.64
N THR A 170 25.85 3.38 13.47
CA THR A 170 24.94 2.27 13.75
C THR A 170 23.72 2.35 12.86
N ARG A 171 23.26 1.19 12.41
CA ARG A 171 22.03 1.06 11.60
C ARG A 171 21.02 0.18 12.33
N TYR A 172 19.77 0.56 12.23
CA TYR A 172 18.66 -0.13 12.88
C TYR A 172 17.57 -0.45 11.87
N LEU A 173 17.03 -1.66 11.90
CA LEU A 173 15.88 -2.02 11.13
C LEU A 173 14.63 -1.42 11.79
N VAL A 174 14.00 -0.46 11.10
CA VAL A 174 12.74 0.15 11.55
C VAL A 174 11.56 -0.70 11.14
N SER A 175 11.55 -1.15 9.87
CA SER A 175 10.45 -1.92 9.31
C SER A 175 10.96 -2.83 8.20
N GLN A 176 10.34 -4.00 8.10
CA GLN A 176 10.49 -4.90 6.95
C GLN A 176 9.10 -5.34 6.49
N PHE A 177 8.90 -5.35 5.19
CA PHE A 177 7.65 -5.77 4.58
C PHE A 177 7.94 -6.51 3.27
N ASP A 178 7.03 -7.33 2.84
CA ASP A 178 7.08 -7.96 1.52
C ASP A 178 5.88 -7.53 0.67
N PHE A 179 6.09 -7.52 -0.64
CA PHE A 179 5.09 -7.17 -1.62
C PHE A 179 5.31 -7.95 -2.91
N ASN A 180 4.27 -8.05 -3.73
CA ASN A 180 4.33 -8.74 -5.01
C ASN A 180 4.11 -7.75 -6.15
N VAL A 181 5.00 -7.77 -7.15
CA VAL A 181 4.76 -7.17 -8.45
C VAL A 181 4.14 -8.21 -9.35
N MET A 182 3.01 -7.86 -9.97
CA MET A 182 2.20 -8.81 -10.73
C MET A 182 2.11 -8.39 -12.20
N ALA A 183 2.21 -9.36 -13.10
CA ALA A 183 1.86 -9.13 -14.49
C ALA A 183 0.34 -9.14 -14.65
N ARG A 184 -0.16 -8.37 -15.62
CA ARG A 184 -1.61 -8.20 -15.85
C ARG A 184 -2.33 -9.49 -16.23
N ASP A 185 -1.63 -10.38 -16.89
CA ASP A 185 -2.14 -11.63 -17.47
C ASP A 185 -1.78 -12.87 -16.65
N GLN A 186 -1.00 -12.70 -15.58
CA GLN A 186 -0.53 -13.81 -14.75
C GLN A 186 -1.32 -13.90 -13.46
N SER A 187 -1.58 -15.15 -13.09
CA SER A 187 -2.23 -15.47 -11.84
C SER A 187 -1.92 -16.90 -11.41
N PRO A 188 -1.36 -17.11 -10.25
CA PRO A 188 -0.71 -16.16 -9.33
C PRO A 188 0.69 -15.74 -9.80
N PRO A 189 1.29 -14.70 -9.23
CA PRO A 189 2.66 -14.33 -9.57
C PRO A 189 3.63 -15.45 -9.18
N PRO A 190 4.70 -15.64 -9.95
CA PRO A 190 5.70 -16.65 -9.62
C PRO A 190 6.34 -16.36 -8.26
N ASN A 191 6.53 -17.41 -7.46
CA ASN A 191 7.32 -17.31 -6.24
C ASN A 191 8.76 -17.00 -6.60
N ARG A 192 9.17 -15.79 -6.28
CA ARG A 192 10.56 -15.37 -6.42
C ARG A 192 11.27 -15.55 -5.07
N PRO A 193 12.42 -16.21 -5.02
CA PRO A 193 13.20 -16.28 -3.79
C PRO A 193 13.57 -14.87 -3.33
N VAL A 194 13.30 -14.57 -2.07
CA VAL A 194 13.72 -13.33 -1.44
C VAL A 194 15.17 -13.46 -1.04
N GLN A 195 16.02 -12.59 -1.57
CA GLN A 195 17.40 -12.51 -1.13
C GLN A 195 17.49 -11.55 0.06
N PHE A 196 17.75 -12.10 1.22
CA PHE A 196 18.12 -11.28 2.38
C PHE A 196 19.52 -10.72 2.19
N ILE A 197 19.67 -9.44 2.53
CA ILE A 197 20.98 -8.82 2.47
C ILE A 197 21.70 -9.17 3.74
N LYS A 198 22.78 -9.91 3.61
CA LYS A 198 23.66 -10.26 4.75
C LYS A 198 24.13 -9.04 5.53
N SER A 199 24.25 -7.87 4.91
CA SER A 199 24.65 -6.64 5.58
C SER A 199 23.55 -6.05 6.48
N LEU A 200 22.29 -6.46 6.32
CA LEU A 200 21.17 -6.05 7.16
C LEU A 200 20.85 -7.07 8.26
N ASP A 201 21.37 -8.30 8.20
CA ASP A 201 21.22 -9.33 9.22
C ASP A 201 21.85 -8.94 10.57
N LYS A 202 22.70 -7.91 10.59
CA LYS A 202 23.36 -7.40 11.79
C LYS A 202 22.72 -6.11 12.33
N LEU A 203 21.53 -5.77 11.88
CA LEU A 203 20.84 -4.58 12.36
C LEU A 203 20.33 -4.83 13.80
N GLU A 204 20.72 -3.94 14.70
CA GLU A 204 20.24 -3.97 16.07
C GLU A 204 18.83 -3.37 16.16
N LYS A 205 18.08 -3.80 17.19
CA LYS A 205 16.79 -3.19 17.50
C LYS A 205 17.02 -1.84 18.18
N LEU A 206 16.36 -0.80 17.68
CA LEU A 206 16.50 0.55 18.20
C LEU A 206 15.92 0.62 19.62
N LYS A 207 16.78 0.87 20.62
CA LYS A 207 16.33 0.99 22.01
C LYS A 207 15.62 2.31 22.23
N GLY A 208 14.52 2.28 22.97
CA GLY A 208 13.76 3.48 23.35
C GLY A 208 12.91 4.09 22.23
N THR A 209 12.98 3.57 21.00
CA THR A 209 12.11 3.98 19.90
C THR A 209 10.98 2.99 19.71
N ARG A 210 9.82 3.47 19.29
CA ARG A 210 8.69 2.63 18.87
C ARG A 210 8.33 2.93 17.44
N SER A 211 8.01 1.90 16.69
CA SER A 211 7.38 1.98 15.38
C SER A 211 6.02 1.29 15.42
N TRP A 212 5.22 1.45 14.39
CA TRP A 212 3.91 0.80 14.30
C TRP A 212 4.01 -0.75 14.39
N LEU A 213 5.18 -1.33 14.08
CA LEU A 213 5.42 -2.78 14.24
C LEU A 213 5.53 -3.23 15.68
N ASP A 214 5.84 -2.30 16.62
CA ASP A 214 5.97 -2.58 18.04
C ASP A 214 4.63 -2.41 18.79
N LEU A 215 3.58 -1.93 18.11
CA LEU A 215 2.25 -1.88 18.67
C LEU A 215 1.69 -3.29 18.82
N PRO A 216 1.08 -3.63 19.97
CA PRO A 216 0.36 -4.89 20.09
C PRO A 216 -0.68 -4.98 18.99
N ARG A 217 -0.70 -6.08 18.26
CA ARG A 217 -1.81 -6.38 17.35
C ARG A 217 -3.04 -6.59 18.22
N GLN A 218 -3.93 -5.62 18.20
CA GLN A 218 -5.24 -5.73 18.86
C GLN A 218 -6.11 -6.68 18.07
#